data_b5576769e33be769c24b57bcb558388c
#
_entry.id   b5576769e33be769c24b57bcb558388c
#
_cell.length_a   1.000
_cell.length_b   1.000
_cell.length_c   1.000
_cell.angle_alpha   90.00
_cell.angle_beta   90.00
_cell.angle_gamma   90.00
#
_symmetry.space_group_name_H-M   'P 1'
#
loop_
_entity.id
_entity.type
_entity.pdbx_description
1 polymer ?
#
loop_
_entity_poly.entity_id
_entity_poly.type
_entity_poly.pdbx_seq_one_letter_code
_entity_poly.pdbx_strand_id
1 'polypeptide(L)'
;MSRVIVLFISLLCAMLPVKASAQVSTDVEQGRRYGVLIEVDRAAISGVCIMREKDEQILGAIVNEFGVTAFGFSYKPKTGRVRVVNLIPQLDRWYIRHVLRRDIRAMMPCLMAQQPDKEYEYYNDKYKIRYRFTPISATN
;
A
#
# COMPACT_ATOMS: atom_id res chain seq x y z
N MET A 1 -53.32 18.87 9.95
CA MET A 1 -52.00 19.31 10.34
C MET A 1 -51.06 18.14 10.76
N SER A 2 -51.56 17.12 11.43
CA SER A 2 -50.71 15.96 11.84
C SER A 2 -50.14 15.17 10.67
N ARG A 3 -50.82 15.08 9.54
CA ARG A 3 -50.32 14.34 8.35
C ARG A 3 -49.16 15.02 7.66
N VAL A 4 -49.04 16.33 7.74
CA VAL A 4 -47.94 17.09 7.15
C VAL A 4 -46.69 16.96 7.99
N ILE A 5 -46.83 16.89 9.33
CA ILE A 5 -45.72 16.72 10.27
C ILE A 5 -45.16 15.32 10.15
N VAL A 6 -46.00 14.30 9.98
CA VAL A 6 -45.55 12.90 9.81
C VAL A 6 -44.82 12.73 8.48
N LEU A 7 -45.26 13.40 7.42
CA LEU A 7 -44.53 13.40 6.13
C LEU A 7 -43.18 14.11 6.21
N PHE A 8 -43.08 15.18 6.97
CA PHE A 8 -41.82 15.90 7.19
C PHE A 8 -40.81 15.07 8.00
N ILE A 9 -41.28 14.36 9.02
CA ILE A 9 -40.40 13.48 9.83
C ILE A 9 -39.96 12.26 9.01
N SER A 10 -40.86 11.72 8.17
CA SER A 10 -40.53 10.60 7.28
C SER A 10 -39.51 11.01 6.20
N LEU A 11 -39.60 12.23 5.69
CA LEU A 11 -38.66 12.76 4.70
C LEU A 11 -37.29 13.08 5.32
N LEU A 12 -37.28 13.52 6.56
CA LEU A 12 -36.04 13.84 7.28
C LEU A 12 -35.24 12.58 7.65
N CYS A 13 -35.96 11.49 7.97
CA CYS A 13 -35.28 10.18 8.23
C CYS A 13 -34.67 9.57 6.96
N ALA A 14 -35.20 9.88 5.77
CA ALA A 14 -34.66 9.35 4.51
C ALA A 14 -33.39 10.09 4.04
N MET A 15 -33.05 11.22 4.66
CA MET A 15 -31.89 12.05 4.27
C MET A 15 -30.69 11.96 5.21
N LEU A 16 -30.68 11.04 6.14
CA LEU A 16 -29.50 10.81 6.96
C LEU A 16 -28.56 9.82 6.24
N PRO A 17 -27.46 10.27 5.62
CA PRO A 17 -26.49 9.39 4.96
C PRO A 17 -25.58 8.73 5.99
N VAL A 18 -26.16 7.88 6.84
CA VAL A 18 -25.42 7.21 7.90
C VAL A 18 -24.43 6.17 7.35
N LYS A 19 -24.60 5.76 6.08
CA LYS A 19 -23.77 4.72 5.48
C LYS A 19 -22.55 5.23 4.71
N ALA A 20 -22.48 6.50 4.37
CA ALA A 20 -21.37 7.03 3.58
C ALA A 20 -20.06 7.13 4.37
N SER A 21 -20.12 7.40 5.66
CA SER A 21 -18.93 7.50 6.50
C SER A 21 -18.32 6.13 6.87
N ALA A 22 -19.12 5.06 6.87
CA ALA A 22 -18.62 3.71 7.15
C ALA A 22 -17.86 3.11 5.95
N GLN A 23 -18.20 3.49 4.72
CA GLN A 23 -17.52 3.03 3.52
C GLN A 23 -16.14 3.67 3.32
N VAL A 24 -15.97 4.92 3.72
CA VAL A 24 -14.67 5.61 3.66
C VAL A 24 -13.67 5.00 4.65
N SER A 25 -14.14 4.56 5.80
CA SER A 25 -13.29 3.89 6.80
C SER A 25 -12.87 2.49 6.35
N THR A 26 -13.74 1.80 5.61
CA THR A 26 -13.48 0.43 5.16
C THR A 26 -12.44 0.38 4.04
N ASP A 27 -12.43 1.39 3.15
CA ASP A 27 -11.44 1.48 2.07
C ASP A 27 -10.02 1.76 2.60
N VAL A 28 -9.90 2.45 3.74
CA VAL A 28 -8.61 2.68 4.39
C VAL A 28 -8.12 1.43 5.12
N GLU A 29 -9.04 0.57 5.60
CA GLU A 29 -8.70 -0.67 6.29
C GLU A 29 -8.39 -1.85 5.37
N GLN A 30 -8.74 -1.78 4.10
CA GLN A 30 -8.50 -2.86 3.13
C GLN A 30 -7.09 -2.85 2.53
N GLY A 31 -6.23 -1.92 2.92
CA GLY A 31 -4.84 -1.90 2.49
C GLY A 31 -4.06 -3.10 3.04
N ARG A 32 -3.17 -3.65 2.20
CA ARG A 32 -2.24 -4.70 2.65
C ARG A 32 -1.10 -4.06 3.42
N ARG A 33 -0.72 -4.70 4.52
CA ARG A 33 0.41 -4.26 5.34
C ARG A 33 1.40 -5.41 5.53
N TYR A 34 2.65 -5.10 5.29
CA TYR A 34 3.75 -6.05 5.46
C TYR A 34 4.86 -5.42 6.27
N GLY A 35 5.47 -6.21 7.17
CA GLY A 35 6.81 -5.92 7.60
C GLY A 35 7.76 -6.16 6.44
N VAL A 36 8.65 -5.23 6.15
CA VAL A 36 9.58 -5.32 5.03
C VAL A 36 11.01 -5.30 5.53
N LEU A 37 11.80 -6.22 5.03
CA LEU A 37 13.25 -6.22 5.19
C LEU A 37 13.89 -6.24 3.80
N ILE A 38 14.70 -5.24 3.51
CA ILE A 38 15.48 -5.14 2.28
C ILE A 38 16.94 -5.23 2.66
N GLU A 39 17.59 -6.29 2.24
CA GLU A 39 19.01 -6.55 2.54
C GLU A 39 19.86 -6.36 1.29
N VAL A 40 20.89 -5.56 1.39
CA VAL A 40 21.86 -5.28 0.32
C VAL A 40 23.26 -5.34 0.90
N ASP A 41 24.04 -6.37 0.55
CA ASP A 41 25.42 -6.57 1.03
C ASP A 41 25.53 -6.40 2.55
N ARG A 42 26.01 -5.25 3.01
CA ARG A 42 26.21 -4.95 4.44
C ARG A 42 25.14 -4.01 5.02
N ALA A 43 24.16 -3.65 4.23
CA ALA A 43 23.11 -2.73 4.64
C ALA A 43 21.75 -3.41 4.65
N ALA A 44 20.90 -3.00 5.58
CA ALA A 44 19.54 -3.47 5.66
C ALA A 44 18.62 -2.29 5.93
N ILE A 45 17.47 -2.29 5.26
CA ILE A 45 16.37 -1.36 5.49
C ILE A 45 15.20 -2.17 6.01
N SER A 46 14.75 -1.87 7.21
CA SER A 46 13.55 -2.47 7.78
C SER A 46 12.44 -1.43 7.93
N GLY A 47 11.22 -1.87 7.83
CA GLY A 47 10.08 -0.97 7.97
C GLY A 47 8.77 -1.68 7.70
N VAL A 48 7.75 -0.88 7.43
CA VAL A 48 6.41 -1.35 7.11
C VAL A 48 6.06 -0.88 5.70
N CYS A 49 5.63 -1.81 4.87
CA CYS A 49 5.07 -1.53 3.57
C CYS A 49 3.56 -1.46 3.69
N ILE A 50 2.99 -0.33 3.29
CA ILE A 50 1.54 -0.12 3.25
C ILE A 50 1.14 0.01 1.79
N MET A 51 0.23 -0.85 1.33
CA MET A 51 -0.27 -0.83 -0.05
C MET A 51 -1.77 -0.71 -0.07
N ARG A 52 -2.29 0.04 -1.03
CA ARG A 52 -3.72 0.15 -1.30
C ARG A 52 -3.96 0.24 -2.79
N GLU A 53 -5.12 -0.22 -3.20
CA GLU A 53 -5.57 -0.08 -4.57
C GLU A 53 -6.39 1.20 -4.71
N LYS A 54 -6.07 1.99 -5.74
CA LYS A 54 -6.79 3.22 -6.06
C LYS A 54 -6.66 3.50 -7.56
N ASP A 55 -7.79 3.76 -8.23
CA ASP A 55 -7.83 4.14 -9.66
C ASP A 55 -7.05 3.15 -10.55
N GLU A 56 -7.28 1.85 -10.35
CA GLU A 56 -6.65 0.76 -11.10
C GLU A 56 -5.12 0.71 -10.94
N GLN A 57 -4.60 1.31 -9.88
CA GLN A 57 -3.20 1.29 -9.52
C GLN A 57 -3.03 0.76 -8.10
N ILE A 58 -1.87 0.22 -7.84
CA ILE A 58 -1.45 -0.11 -6.49
C ILE A 58 -0.50 0.98 -6.03
N LEU A 59 -0.89 1.68 -4.97
CA LEU A 59 -0.08 2.69 -4.31
C LEU A 59 0.56 2.08 -3.07
N GLY A 60 1.86 2.23 -2.94
CA GLY A 60 2.58 1.71 -1.80
C GLY A 60 3.56 2.71 -1.23
N ALA A 61 3.88 2.52 0.04
CA ALA A 61 4.90 3.28 0.73
C ALA A 61 5.64 2.38 1.70
N ILE A 62 6.94 2.58 1.80
CA ILE A 62 7.77 1.92 2.82
C ILE A 62 8.17 2.96 3.85
N VAL A 63 7.73 2.71 5.09
CA VAL A 63 7.96 3.59 6.24
C VAL A 63 8.90 2.88 7.20
N ASN A 64 9.98 3.55 7.59
CA ASN A 64 10.94 2.97 8.51
C ASN A 64 10.42 2.97 9.97
N GLU A 65 11.18 2.39 10.87
CA GLU A 65 10.83 2.30 12.30
C GLU A 65 10.65 3.66 13.00
N PHE A 66 11.21 4.74 12.43
CA PHE A 66 11.07 6.10 12.95
C PHE A 66 9.86 6.85 12.36
N GLY A 67 9.03 6.18 11.56
CA GLY A 67 7.88 6.80 10.91
C GLY A 67 8.21 7.65 9.69
N VAL A 68 9.44 7.57 9.19
CA VAL A 68 9.87 8.30 7.98
C VAL A 68 9.63 7.42 6.75
N THR A 69 9.00 7.98 5.74
CA THR A 69 8.83 7.30 4.47
C THR A 69 10.18 7.21 3.73
N ALA A 70 10.67 6.00 3.55
CA ALA A 70 11.90 5.77 2.80
C ALA A 70 11.68 6.03 1.31
N PHE A 71 10.59 5.52 0.76
CA PHE A 71 10.10 5.84 -0.58
C PHE A 71 8.66 5.40 -0.76
N GLY A 72 8.00 5.96 -1.77
CA GLY A 72 6.69 5.53 -2.22
C GLY A 72 6.79 4.97 -3.63
N PHE A 73 5.77 4.22 -4.05
CA PHE A 73 5.69 3.70 -5.41
C PHE A 73 4.24 3.59 -5.87
N SER A 74 4.08 3.58 -7.19
CA SER A 74 2.82 3.20 -7.84
C SER A 74 3.10 2.12 -8.87
N TYR A 75 2.16 1.20 -8.98
CA TYR A 75 2.21 0.10 -9.95
C TYR A 75 0.88 -0.02 -10.67
N LYS A 76 0.92 -0.03 -12.01
CA LYS A 76 -0.25 -0.25 -12.86
C LYS A 76 -0.23 -1.68 -13.37
N PRO A 77 -1.12 -2.57 -12.89
CA PRO A 77 -1.12 -3.98 -13.31
C PRO A 77 -1.32 -4.16 -14.82
N LYS A 78 -2.13 -3.32 -15.45
CA LYS A 78 -2.44 -3.41 -16.89
C LYS A 78 -1.23 -3.18 -17.78
N THR A 79 -0.35 -2.26 -17.42
CA THR A 79 0.80 -1.87 -18.24
C THR A 79 2.13 -2.32 -17.67
N GLY A 80 2.16 -2.72 -16.39
CA GLY A 80 3.38 -3.01 -15.65
C GLY A 80 4.20 -1.76 -15.32
N ARG A 81 3.64 -0.56 -15.49
CA ARG A 81 4.35 0.68 -15.23
C ARG A 81 4.54 0.91 -13.74
N VAL A 82 5.78 1.18 -13.33
CA VAL A 82 6.15 1.49 -11.96
C VAL A 82 6.73 2.90 -11.89
N ARG A 83 6.30 3.65 -10.89
CA ARG A 83 6.89 4.94 -10.51
C ARG A 83 7.39 4.85 -9.10
N VAL A 84 8.59 5.35 -8.85
CA VAL A 84 9.17 5.46 -7.51
C VAL A 84 9.24 6.93 -7.16
N VAL A 85 8.71 7.31 -6.01
CA VAL A 85 8.57 8.69 -5.58
C VAL A 85 9.04 8.86 -4.14
N ASN A 86 9.30 10.09 -3.75
CA ASN A 86 9.59 10.48 -2.36
C ASN A 86 10.74 9.68 -1.72
N LEU A 87 11.80 9.41 -2.51
CA LEU A 87 12.99 8.80 -1.92
C LEU A 87 13.65 9.76 -0.94
N ILE A 88 14.05 9.23 0.23
CA ILE A 88 14.91 9.98 1.13
C ILE A 88 16.24 10.32 0.44
N PRO A 89 16.89 11.43 0.80
CA PRO A 89 18.11 11.88 0.09
C PRO A 89 19.21 10.82 -0.02
N GLN A 90 19.34 9.97 0.97
CA GLN A 90 20.34 8.88 0.98
C GLN A 90 20.09 7.83 -0.10
N LEU A 91 18.84 7.64 -0.51
CA LEU A 91 18.44 6.69 -1.55
C LEU A 91 18.19 7.35 -2.91
N ASP A 92 18.18 8.68 -2.97
CA ASP A 92 17.83 9.40 -4.20
C ASP A 92 18.99 9.45 -5.18
N ARG A 93 19.28 8.29 -5.75
CA ARG A 93 20.28 8.09 -6.81
C ARG A 93 19.60 7.47 -8.02
N TRP A 94 20.00 7.88 -9.22
CA TRP A 94 19.38 7.39 -10.45
C TRP A 94 19.45 5.86 -10.58
N TYR A 95 20.56 5.24 -10.17
CA TYR A 95 20.73 3.79 -10.23
C TYR A 95 19.87 3.07 -9.19
N ILE A 96 19.65 3.66 -8.01
CA ILE A 96 18.74 3.10 -6.99
C ILE A 96 17.30 3.15 -7.49
N ARG A 97 16.87 4.28 -8.06
CA ARG A 97 15.53 4.39 -8.67
C ARG A 97 15.33 3.34 -9.75
N HIS A 98 16.34 3.15 -10.59
CA HIS A 98 16.28 2.18 -11.68
C HIS A 98 16.12 0.74 -11.16
N VAL A 99 16.92 0.34 -10.17
CA VAL A 99 16.86 -0.98 -9.56
C VAL A 99 15.53 -1.20 -8.84
N LEU A 100 15.10 -0.25 -8.01
CA LEU A 100 13.82 -0.33 -7.30
C LEU A 100 12.64 -0.47 -8.27
N ARG A 101 12.65 0.30 -9.34
CA ARG A 101 11.60 0.23 -10.37
C ARG A 101 11.54 -1.15 -11.01
N ARG A 102 12.67 -1.72 -11.37
CA ARG A 102 12.74 -3.06 -11.94
C ARG A 102 12.29 -4.13 -10.96
N ASP A 103 12.74 -4.05 -9.72
CA ASP A 103 12.42 -5.03 -8.69
C ASP A 103 10.94 -4.98 -8.32
N ILE A 104 10.38 -3.80 -8.13
CA ILE A 104 8.94 -3.63 -7.87
C ILE A 104 8.12 -4.18 -9.03
N ARG A 105 8.52 -3.91 -10.27
CA ARG A 105 7.84 -4.44 -11.45
C ARG A 105 7.88 -5.97 -11.51
N ALA A 106 8.97 -6.58 -11.07
CA ALA A 106 9.12 -8.03 -11.03
C ALA A 106 8.32 -8.66 -9.88
N MET A 107 8.31 -8.04 -8.70
CA MET A 107 7.67 -8.58 -7.49
C MET A 107 6.16 -8.43 -7.48
N MET A 108 5.64 -7.30 -7.94
CA MET A 108 4.24 -6.93 -7.72
C MET A 108 3.22 -7.93 -8.25
N PRO A 109 3.37 -8.50 -9.46
CA PRO A 109 2.43 -9.51 -9.94
C PRO A 109 2.34 -10.72 -9.01
N CYS A 110 3.45 -11.21 -8.52
CA CYS A 110 3.50 -12.36 -7.60
C CYS A 110 2.96 -12.00 -6.22
N LEU A 111 3.35 -10.85 -5.69
CA LEU A 111 2.91 -10.39 -4.37
C LEU A 111 1.39 -10.16 -4.34
N MET A 112 0.84 -9.57 -5.39
CA MET A 112 -0.60 -9.31 -5.48
C MET A 112 -1.43 -10.57 -5.75
N ALA A 113 -0.88 -11.55 -6.47
CA ALA A 113 -1.54 -12.83 -6.72
C ALA A 113 -1.57 -13.73 -5.48
N GLN A 114 -0.65 -13.52 -4.55
CA GLN A 114 -0.56 -14.28 -3.30
C GLN A 114 -1.59 -13.80 -2.28
N GLN A 115 -2.02 -14.70 -1.40
CA GLN A 115 -2.90 -14.34 -0.30
C GLN A 115 -2.21 -13.35 0.65
N PRO A 116 -2.95 -12.36 1.19
CA PRO A 116 -2.35 -11.31 2.03
C PRO A 116 -1.71 -11.78 3.33
N ASP A 117 -2.02 -12.99 3.77
CA ASP A 117 -1.52 -13.60 5.01
C ASP A 117 -0.26 -14.43 4.85
N LYS A 118 0.30 -14.48 3.64
CA LYS A 118 1.49 -15.27 3.34
C LYS A 118 2.74 -14.40 3.21
N GLU A 119 3.84 -14.92 3.71
CA GLU A 119 5.17 -14.33 3.53
C GLU A 119 5.61 -14.43 2.07
N TYR A 120 6.26 -13.41 1.58
CA TYR A 120 6.80 -13.34 0.22
C TYR A 120 8.25 -12.89 0.28
N GLU A 121 9.09 -13.56 -0.51
CA GLU A 121 10.50 -13.22 -0.66
C GLU A 121 10.87 -13.10 -2.13
N TYR A 122 11.60 -12.06 -2.47
CA TYR A 122 12.14 -11.82 -3.80
C TYR A 122 13.65 -11.57 -3.70
N TYR A 123 14.41 -12.20 -4.56
CA TYR A 123 15.85 -12.04 -4.61
C TYR A 123 16.28 -11.54 -5.99
N ASN A 124 16.95 -10.39 -6.01
CA ASN A 124 17.59 -9.85 -7.21
C ASN A 124 19.02 -10.38 -7.25
N ASP A 125 19.27 -11.39 -8.09
CA ASP A 125 20.56 -12.07 -8.20
C ASP A 125 21.65 -11.16 -8.77
N LYS A 126 21.30 -10.26 -9.67
CA LYS A 126 22.26 -9.34 -10.31
C LYS A 126 22.90 -8.37 -9.32
N TYR A 127 22.08 -7.79 -8.45
CA TYR A 127 22.52 -6.78 -7.48
C TYR A 127 22.61 -7.33 -6.05
N LYS A 128 22.30 -8.62 -5.84
CA LYS A 128 22.33 -9.26 -4.52
C LYS A 128 21.44 -8.57 -3.49
N ILE A 129 20.22 -8.25 -3.90
CA ILE A 129 19.22 -7.59 -3.05
C ILE A 129 18.12 -8.60 -2.69
N ARG A 130 17.86 -8.75 -1.41
CA ARG A 130 16.79 -9.60 -0.90
C ARG A 130 15.68 -8.74 -0.32
N TYR A 131 14.46 -9.00 -0.77
CA TYR A 131 13.23 -8.37 -0.26
C TYR A 131 12.40 -9.42 0.46
N ARG A 132 12.06 -9.17 1.70
CA ARG A 132 11.18 -10.04 2.47
C ARG A 132 9.97 -9.25 2.95
N PHE A 133 8.78 -9.77 2.66
CA PHE A 133 7.52 -9.21 3.05
C PHE A 133 6.83 -10.17 4.01
N THR A 134 6.67 -9.77 5.26
CA THR A 134 6.02 -10.55 6.30
C THR A 134 4.68 -9.90 6.62
N PRO A 135 3.54 -10.62 6.48
CA PRO A 135 2.24 -10.05 6.74
C PRO A 135 2.12 -9.54 8.18
N ILE A 136 1.54 -8.36 8.32
CA ILE A 136 1.20 -7.80 9.62
C ILE A 136 -0.31 -7.97 9.79
N SER A 137 -0.69 -8.87 10.69
CA SER A 137 -2.08 -9.03 11.07
C SER A 137 -2.53 -7.80 11.83
N ALA A 138 -3.69 -7.25 11.46
CA ALA A 138 -4.34 -6.27 12.30
C ALA A 138 -4.67 -6.95 13.62
N THR A 139 -3.91 -6.64 14.66
CA THR A 139 -4.22 -7.14 16.02
C THR A 139 -5.47 -6.42 16.48
N ASN A 140 -6.51 -7.18 16.68
CA ASN A 140 -7.72 -6.69 17.33
C ASN A 140 -7.43 -6.30 18.78
#